data_c780bb205d0ae3029c6c06ba843a27e3
#
_entry.id   c780bb205d0ae3029c6c06ba843a27e3
#
_cell.length_a   1.000
_cell.length_b   1.000
_cell.length_c   1.000
_cell.angle_alpha   90.00
_cell.angle_beta   90.00
_cell.angle_gamma   90.00
#
_symmetry.space_group_name_H-M   'P 1'
#
loop_
_entity.id
_entity.type
_entity.pdbx_description
1 polymer ?
#
loop_
_entity_poly.entity_id
_entity_poly.type
_entity_poly.pdbx_seq_one_letter_code
_entity_poly.pdbx_strand_id
1 'polypeptide(L)'
;VGTWRQLDALARTLYLESVSFDELQQFSKNKEQLSAAVPAIWPIDRSALHNNHIGAFSARRMHPVLGYIRPHTGIDFGCDRGTPVYATGDAVVETASASGFNGGYGKQVLLNHEFGYKTRYAHLNEVLVKPGERVTRGQIIARTGNTGRSTGPHLHYEVIHKGVPVNPINYFNRNMTPEEYERLMENMRETNFEKL
;
A
#
# COMPACT_ATOMS: atom_id res chain seq x y z
N VAL A 1 -23.55 -27.81 -52.30
CA VAL A 1 -24.17 -26.72 -51.49
C VAL A 1 -24.01 -26.97 -49.99
N GLY A 2 -23.94 -28.24 -49.52
CA GLY A 2 -23.78 -28.57 -48.10
C GLY A 2 -22.40 -28.25 -47.50
N THR A 3 -21.34 -28.54 -48.21
CA THR A 3 -19.93 -28.39 -47.76
C THR A 3 -19.52 -26.92 -47.53
N TRP A 4 -19.97 -26.00 -48.37
CA TRP A 4 -19.68 -24.55 -48.19
C TRP A 4 -20.35 -23.96 -46.96
N ARG A 5 -21.59 -24.38 -46.65
CA ARG A 5 -22.28 -23.94 -45.42
C ARG A 5 -21.62 -24.48 -44.16
N GLN A 6 -21.09 -25.71 -44.21
CA GLN A 6 -20.34 -26.30 -43.08
C GLN A 6 -19.00 -25.59 -42.86
N LEU A 7 -18.29 -25.24 -43.93
CA LEU A 7 -17.06 -24.45 -43.83
C LEU A 7 -17.31 -23.05 -43.28
N ASP A 8 -18.38 -22.37 -43.72
CA ASP A 8 -18.72 -21.05 -43.22
C ASP A 8 -19.12 -21.08 -41.71
N ALA A 9 -19.89 -22.12 -41.31
CA ALA A 9 -20.23 -22.33 -39.91
C ALA A 9 -18.98 -22.59 -39.04
N LEU A 10 -18.06 -23.43 -39.51
CA LEU A 10 -16.81 -23.71 -38.82
C LEU A 10 -15.93 -22.48 -38.72
N ALA A 11 -15.80 -21.69 -39.77
CA ALA A 11 -15.05 -20.43 -39.76
C ALA A 11 -15.61 -19.44 -38.74
N ARG A 12 -16.94 -19.31 -38.65
CA ARG A 12 -17.59 -18.47 -37.64
C ARG A 12 -17.34 -18.97 -36.23
N THR A 13 -17.41 -20.27 -36.00
CA THR A 13 -17.15 -20.85 -34.68
C THR A 13 -15.70 -20.58 -34.25
N LEU A 14 -14.73 -20.83 -35.13
CA LEU A 14 -13.31 -20.56 -34.87
C LEU A 14 -13.03 -19.08 -34.60
N TYR A 15 -13.71 -18.17 -35.31
CA TYR A 15 -13.58 -16.74 -35.07
C TYR A 15 -14.11 -16.38 -33.68
N LEU A 16 -15.29 -16.85 -33.27
CA LEU A 16 -15.87 -16.58 -31.96
C LEU A 16 -15.03 -17.18 -30.84
N GLU A 17 -14.47 -18.38 -31.02
CA GLU A 17 -13.57 -18.98 -30.03
C GLU A 17 -12.27 -18.19 -29.91
N SER A 18 -11.70 -17.68 -31.01
CA SER A 18 -10.51 -16.82 -30.99
C SER A 18 -10.76 -15.54 -30.24
N VAL A 19 -11.88 -14.83 -30.47
CA VAL A 19 -12.25 -13.60 -29.75
C VAL A 19 -12.42 -13.89 -28.26
N SER A 20 -13.11 -14.96 -27.90
CA SER A 20 -13.31 -15.38 -26.51
C SER A 20 -11.98 -15.70 -25.81
N PHE A 21 -11.04 -16.35 -26.52
CA PHE A 21 -9.72 -16.65 -26.00
C PHE A 21 -8.90 -15.38 -25.75
N ASP A 22 -8.93 -14.42 -26.65
CA ASP A 22 -8.26 -13.12 -26.50
C ASP A 22 -8.82 -12.34 -25.30
N GLU A 23 -10.14 -12.34 -25.11
CA GLU A 23 -10.80 -11.73 -23.94
C GLU A 23 -10.38 -12.40 -22.64
N LEU A 24 -10.30 -13.72 -22.59
CA LEU A 24 -9.83 -14.47 -21.42
C LEU A 24 -8.35 -14.21 -21.11
N GLN A 25 -7.50 -14.12 -22.13
CA GLN A 25 -6.10 -13.74 -21.93
C GLN A 25 -5.97 -12.33 -21.37
N GLN A 26 -6.72 -11.38 -21.91
CA GLN A 26 -6.71 -9.99 -21.42
C GLN A 26 -7.22 -9.92 -19.98
N PHE A 27 -8.28 -10.65 -19.66
CA PHE A 27 -8.80 -10.75 -18.29
C PHE A 27 -7.77 -11.35 -17.32
N SER A 28 -7.10 -12.43 -17.72
CA SER A 28 -6.04 -13.06 -16.91
C SER A 28 -4.87 -12.12 -16.66
N LYS A 29 -4.42 -11.42 -17.71
CA LYS A 29 -3.35 -10.42 -17.60
C LYS A 29 -3.73 -9.25 -16.69
N ASN A 30 -4.94 -8.74 -16.83
CA ASN A 30 -5.45 -7.67 -15.96
C ASN A 30 -5.54 -8.11 -14.51
N LYS A 31 -5.95 -9.36 -14.25
CA LYS A 31 -6.02 -9.95 -12.91
C LYS A 31 -4.64 -10.09 -12.27
N GLU A 32 -3.65 -10.52 -13.04
CA GLU A 32 -2.26 -10.63 -12.60
C GLU A 32 -1.67 -9.25 -12.27
N GLN A 33 -1.83 -8.27 -13.17
CA GLN A 33 -1.41 -6.89 -12.96
C GLN A 33 -2.08 -6.26 -11.73
N LEU A 34 -3.38 -6.42 -11.58
CA LEU A 34 -4.11 -5.97 -10.40
C LEU A 34 -3.58 -6.63 -9.12
N SER A 35 -3.33 -7.94 -9.16
CA SER A 35 -2.78 -8.68 -8.01
C SER A 35 -1.38 -8.19 -7.63
N ALA A 36 -0.53 -7.83 -8.58
CA ALA A 36 0.79 -7.26 -8.33
C ALA A 36 0.72 -5.82 -7.80
N ALA A 37 -0.22 -5.02 -8.32
CA ALA A 37 -0.40 -3.61 -7.97
C ALA A 37 -1.01 -3.40 -6.58
N VAL A 38 -2.00 -4.22 -6.18
CA VAL A 38 -2.67 -4.05 -4.88
C VAL A 38 -1.66 -4.17 -3.73
N PRO A 39 -1.56 -3.17 -2.81
CA PRO A 39 -0.71 -3.26 -1.63
C PRO A 39 -1.07 -4.51 -0.82
N ALA A 40 -0.10 -5.40 -0.57
CA ALA A 40 -0.40 -6.71 0.02
C ALA A 40 0.60 -7.19 1.08
N ILE A 41 1.76 -6.51 1.21
CA ILE A 41 2.79 -6.83 2.19
C ILE A 41 2.98 -5.71 3.21
N TRP A 42 3.62 -6.04 4.32
CA TRP A 42 4.03 -5.06 5.32
C TRP A 42 5.08 -4.10 4.73
N PRO A 43 4.99 -2.78 5.04
CA PRO A 43 5.95 -1.80 4.54
C PRO A 43 7.31 -1.86 5.24
N ILE A 44 7.41 -2.55 6.38
CA ILE A 44 8.65 -2.83 7.13
C ILE A 44 8.62 -4.28 7.61
N ASP A 45 9.78 -4.82 7.99
CA ASP A 45 9.85 -6.11 8.64
C ASP A 45 9.16 -6.05 10.02
N ARG A 46 8.28 -7.02 10.32
CA ARG A 46 7.55 -7.08 11.59
C ARG A 46 8.48 -7.24 12.81
N SER A 47 9.62 -7.87 12.63
CA SER A 47 10.64 -8.02 13.67
C SER A 47 11.29 -6.69 14.09
N ALA A 48 11.18 -5.65 13.25
CA ALA A 48 11.70 -4.32 13.52
C ALA A 48 10.73 -3.44 14.34
N LEU A 49 9.51 -3.93 14.63
CA LEU A 49 8.52 -3.19 15.43
C LEU A 49 8.92 -3.13 16.90
N HIS A 50 8.91 -1.93 17.47
CA HIS A 50 9.08 -1.74 18.91
C HIS A 50 7.83 -2.21 19.66
N ASN A 51 7.95 -3.27 20.48
CA ASN A 51 6.87 -3.80 21.34
C ASN A 51 5.53 -3.99 20.58
N ASN A 52 5.58 -4.35 19.30
CA ASN A 52 4.41 -4.41 18.42
C ASN A 52 3.60 -3.11 18.34
N HIS A 53 4.25 -1.94 18.58
CA HIS A 53 3.58 -0.65 18.58
C HIS A 53 3.10 -0.28 17.17
N ILE A 54 1.79 -0.29 17.00
CA ILE A 54 1.11 0.10 15.76
C ILE A 54 0.02 1.11 16.09
N GLY A 55 0.23 2.36 15.65
CA GLY A 55 -0.76 3.43 15.78
C GLY A 55 -1.90 3.24 14.78
N ALA A 56 -3.15 3.36 15.25
CA ALA A 56 -4.32 3.03 14.44
C ALA A 56 -4.73 4.12 13.43
N PHE A 57 -5.30 3.68 12.30
CA PHE A 57 -6.12 4.50 11.42
C PHE A 57 -7.37 4.98 12.18
N SER A 58 -7.66 6.28 12.17
CA SER A 58 -8.79 6.83 12.93
C SER A 58 -9.36 8.08 12.28
N ALA A 59 -10.67 8.15 12.17
CA ALA A 59 -11.37 9.35 11.72
C ALA A 59 -11.27 10.51 12.74
N ARG A 60 -11.07 10.21 14.03
CA ARG A 60 -11.02 11.20 15.11
C ARG A 60 -9.94 10.78 16.13
N ARG A 61 -8.75 11.34 16.01
CA ARG A 61 -7.64 11.12 16.94
C ARG A 61 -7.15 12.47 17.46
N MET A 62 -6.87 12.56 18.76
CA MET A 62 -6.14 13.71 19.33
C MET A 62 -4.74 13.71 18.70
N HIS A 63 -4.39 14.79 18.00
CA HIS A 63 -3.09 14.90 17.36
C HIS A 63 -2.00 15.16 18.41
N PRO A 64 -0.98 14.30 18.56
CA PRO A 64 -0.02 14.36 19.68
C PRO A 64 0.80 15.64 19.71
N VAL A 65 1.00 16.31 18.58
CA VAL A 65 1.77 17.56 18.48
C VAL A 65 0.87 18.80 18.45
N LEU A 66 -0.31 18.71 17.80
CA LEU A 66 -1.17 19.87 17.57
C LEU A 66 -2.21 20.08 18.69
N GLY A 67 -2.50 19.07 19.50
CA GLY A 67 -3.43 19.17 20.62
C GLY A 67 -4.92 19.30 20.24
N TYR A 68 -5.30 19.08 18.99
CA TYR A 68 -6.69 19.06 18.55
C TYR A 68 -7.04 17.79 17.77
N ILE A 69 -8.34 17.49 17.67
CA ILE A 69 -8.82 16.29 16.97
C ILE A 69 -8.58 16.44 15.48
N ARG A 70 -7.86 15.48 14.90
CA ARG A 70 -7.58 15.38 13.48
C ARG A 70 -7.66 13.92 13.02
N PRO A 71 -8.13 13.64 11.79
CA PRO A 71 -8.04 12.31 11.24
C PRO A 71 -6.58 11.81 11.16
N HIS A 72 -6.37 10.56 11.51
CA HIS A 72 -5.14 9.83 11.27
C HIS A 72 -5.34 8.95 10.03
N THR A 73 -4.84 9.40 8.89
CA THR A 73 -5.13 8.85 7.54
C THR A 73 -4.31 7.61 7.20
N GLY A 74 -3.51 7.10 8.13
CA GLY A 74 -2.64 5.96 7.96
C GLY A 74 -2.46 5.14 9.23
N ILE A 75 -1.41 4.34 9.23
CA ILE A 75 -0.93 3.57 10.38
C ILE A 75 0.50 4.00 10.68
N ASP A 76 0.81 4.15 11.98
CA ASP A 76 2.16 4.44 12.46
C ASP A 76 2.83 3.15 12.95
N PHE A 77 3.96 2.80 12.38
CA PHE A 77 4.79 1.66 12.79
C PHE A 77 5.97 2.17 13.61
N GLY A 78 5.92 1.98 14.94
CA GLY A 78 7.03 2.31 15.84
C GLY A 78 8.23 1.42 15.53
N CYS A 79 9.35 2.01 15.11
CA CYS A 79 10.57 1.29 14.71
C CYS A 79 11.79 2.20 14.79
N ASP A 80 12.98 1.61 14.79
CA ASP A 80 14.23 2.36 14.79
C ASP A 80 14.42 3.20 13.53
N ARG A 81 15.14 4.30 13.70
CA ARG A 81 15.61 5.11 12.57
C ARG A 81 16.55 4.29 11.68
N GLY A 82 16.32 4.31 10.37
CA GLY A 82 17.12 3.55 9.41
C GLY A 82 16.58 2.17 9.06
N THR A 83 15.46 1.73 9.66
CA THR A 83 14.78 0.50 9.28
C THR A 83 14.42 0.53 7.80
N PRO A 84 14.68 -0.54 7.02
CA PRO A 84 14.30 -0.61 5.60
C PRO A 84 12.80 -0.49 5.42
N VAL A 85 12.39 0.27 4.40
CA VAL A 85 10.99 0.45 3.98
C VAL A 85 10.80 -0.15 2.61
N TYR A 86 9.79 -0.99 2.46
CA TYR A 86 9.51 -1.76 1.25
C TYR A 86 8.29 -1.24 0.51
N ALA A 87 8.33 -1.26 -0.83
CA ALA A 87 7.14 -1.06 -1.67
C ALA A 87 6.14 -2.20 -1.42
N THR A 88 4.90 -1.86 -1.10
CA THR A 88 3.88 -2.85 -0.70
C THR A 88 3.15 -3.51 -1.88
N GLY A 89 3.36 -3.00 -3.09
CA GLY A 89 2.89 -3.51 -4.38
C GLY A 89 3.75 -2.95 -5.50
N ASP A 90 3.61 -3.50 -6.70
CA ASP A 90 4.25 -2.94 -7.90
C ASP A 90 3.70 -1.53 -8.17
N ALA A 91 4.56 -0.59 -8.53
CA ALA A 91 4.17 0.80 -8.67
C ALA A 91 5.14 1.64 -9.52
N VAL A 92 4.69 2.84 -9.84
CA VAL A 92 5.56 3.94 -10.29
C VAL A 92 5.66 4.97 -9.18
N VAL A 93 6.86 5.46 -8.91
CA VAL A 93 7.10 6.54 -7.94
C VAL A 93 6.48 7.84 -8.46
N GLU A 94 5.42 8.31 -7.80
CA GLU A 94 4.77 9.57 -8.15
C GLU A 94 5.51 10.76 -7.53
N THR A 95 5.92 10.63 -6.27
CA THR A 95 6.68 11.65 -5.54
C THR A 95 7.74 11.01 -4.65
N ALA A 96 8.93 11.59 -4.64
CA ALA A 96 10.04 11.23 -3.77
C ALA A 96 10.65 12.50 -3.18
N SER A 97 10.15 12.94 -2.02
CA SER A 97 10.58 14.19 -1.36
C SER A 97 11.65 13.90 -0.32
N ALA A 98 12.90 14.16 -0.67
CA ALA A 98 14.06 13.96 0.22
C ALA A 98 14.31 15.14 1.19
N SER A 99 13.52 16.21 1.13
CA SER A 99 13.63 17.41 1.97
C SER A 99 12.28 18.08 2.16
N GLY A 100 12.23 19.02 3.11
CA GLY A 100 11.06 19.86 3.37
C GLY A 100 10.08 19.28 4.40
N PHE A 101 9.13 20.14 4.81
CA PHE A 101 8.10 19.82 5.82
C PHE A 101 6.94 19.01 5.23
N ASN A 102 6.62 19.23 3.93
CA ASN A 102 5.62 18.48 3.15
C ASN A 102 4.27 18.30 3.89
N GLY A 103 3.70 19.38 4.44
CA GLY A 103 2.44 19.33 5.18
C GLY A 103 2.48 18.58 6.52
N GLY A 104 3.69 18.30 7.01
CA GLY A 104 3.94 17.52 8.22
C GLY A 104 4.50 16.13 7.98
N TYR A 105 4.43 15.59 6.77
CA TYR A 105 4.94 14.26 6.43
C TYR A 105 6.48 14.15 6.45
N GLY A 106 7.20 15.30 6.38
CA GLY A 106 8.65 15.30 6.29
C GLY A 106 9.14 14.71 4.97
N LYS A 107 10.25 13.97 5.02
CA LYS A 107 10.68 13.18 3.85
C LYS A 107 9.69 12.07 3.58
N GLN A 108 9.28 11.93 2.33
CA GLN A 108 8.22 10.98 1.96
C GLN A 108 8.40 10.41 0.56
N VAL A 109 7.80 9.24 0.35
CA VAL A 109 7.59 8.61 -0.95
C VAL A 109 6.09 8.41 -1.15
N LEU A 110 5.58 8.73 -2.34
CA LEU A 110 4.23 8.39 -2.79
C LEU A 110 4.36 7.49 -4.01
N LEU A 111 3.80 6.29 -3.93
CA LEU A 111 3.75 5.31 -5.00
C LEU A 111 2.36 5.30 -5.64
N ASN A 112 2.31 5.22 -6.97
CA ASN A 112 1.10 4.98 -7.74
C ASN A 112 1.11 3.53 -8.25
N HIS A 113 0.19 2.72 -7.75
CA HIS A 113 0.07 1.29 -8.07
C HIS A 113 -0.87 1.01 -9.24
N GLU A 114 -1.37 2.06 -9.91
CA GLU A 114 -2.46 1.93 -10.89
C GLU A 114 -3.78 1.47 -10.24
N PHE A 115 -4.79 1.11 -11.03
CA PHE A 115 -6.13 0.67 -10.56
C PHE A 115 -6.74 1.51 -9.43
N GLY A 116 -6.34 2.78 -9.31
CA GLY A 116 -6.81 3.71 -8.27
C GLY A 116 -6.13 3.57 -6.91
N TYR A 117 -5.09 2.75 -6.77
CA TYR A 117 -4.33 2.61 -5.53
C TYR A 117 -3.09 3.49 -5.51
N LYS A 118 -2.86 4.14 -4.37
CA LYS A 118 -1.59 4.81 -4.03
C LYS A 118 -1.20 4.45 -2.61
N THR A 119 0.11 4.45 -2.33
CA THR A 119 0.63 4.29 -0.97
C THR A 119 1.61 5.42 -0.65
N ARG A 120 1.53 5.93 0.59
CA ARG A 120 2.43 6.95 1.12
C ARG A 120 3.27 6.38 2.26
N TYR A 121 4.53 6.73 2.23
CA TYR A 121 5.53 6.40 3.24
C TYR A 121 6.13 7.72 3.73
N ALA A 122 6.00 8.04 5.01
CA ALA A 122 6.38 9.35 5.54
C ALA A 122 7.27 9.26 6.79
N HIS A 123 7.74 10.43 7.26
CA HIS A 123 8.70 10.61 8.35
C HIS A 123 10.06 9.92 8.08
N LEU A 124 10.42 9.76 6.81
CA LEU A 124 11.61 9.03 6.38
C LEU A 124 12.92 9.74 6.78
N ASN A 125 13.96 8.96 6.97
CA ASN A 125 15.33 9.46 7.10
C ASN A 125 16.03 9.59 5.73
N GLU A 126 15.80 8.59 4.87
CA GLU A 126 16.42 8.51 3.57
C GLU A 126 15.43 8.03 2.52
N VAL A 127 15.49 8.61 1.33
CA VAL A 127 14.69 8.23 0.16
C VAL A 127 15.63 7.67 -0.88
N LEU A 128 15.39 6.45 -1.35
CA LEU A 128 16.31 5.67 -2.21
C LEU A 128 15.82 5.57 -3.65
N VAL A 129 14.67 6.15 -3.97
CA VAL A 129 14.04 6.11 -5.30
C VAL A 129 13.77 7.51 -5.83
N LYS A 130 13.51 7.63 -7.13
CA LYS A 130 13.26 8.90 -7.82
C LYS A 130 11.86 8.92 -8.46
N PRO A 131 11.24 10.10 -8.61
CA PRO A 131 10.00 10.24 -9.36
C PRO A 131 10.10 9.64 -10.77
N GLY A 132 9.09 8.88 -11.20
CA GLY A 132 9.03 8.16 -12.47
C GLY A 132 9.69 6.78 -12.46
N GLU A 133 10.42 6.41 -11.42
CA GLU A 133 11.03 5.08 -11.27
C GLU A 133 9.96 4.01 -11.08
N ARG A 134 10.11 2.85 -11.75
CA ARG A 134 9.30 1.66 -11.49
C ARG A 134 9.90 0.87 -10.35
N VAL A 135 9.05 0.48 -9.40
CA VAL A 135 9.42 -0.34 -8.25
C VAL A 135 8.57 -1.59 -8.21
N THR A 136 9.15 -2.69 -7.75
CA THR A 136 8.44 -3.96 -7.56
C THR A 136 8.08 -4.16 -6.09
N ARG A 137 7.05 -4.94 -5.83
CA ARG A 137 6.66 -5.34 -4.46
C ARG A 137 7.87 -5.94 -3.72
N GLY A 138 8.13 -5.47 -2.50
CA GLY A 138 9.28 -5.91 -1.69
C GLY A 138 10.59 -5.18 -2.00
N GLN A 139 10.65 -4.31 -2.99
CA GLN A 139 11.82 -3.47 -3.22
C GLN A 139 12.00 -2.47 -2.09
N ILE A 140 13.24 -2.27 -1.61
CA ILE A 140 13.57 -1.23 -0.63
C ILE A 140 13.51 0.14 -1.33
N ILE A 141 12.66 1.04 -0.83
CA ILE A 141 12.42 2.37 -1.40
C ILE A 141 12.90 3.52 -0.53
N ALA A 142 13.08 3.25 0.78
CA ALA A 142 13.45 4.27 1.76
C ALA A 142 13.99 3.64 3.05
N ARG A 143 14.36 4.50 4.01
CA ARG A 143 14.65 4.14 5.40
C ARG A 143 13.86 5.02 6.35
N THR A 144 13.33 4.43 7.42
CA THR A 144 12.54 5.11 8.46
C THR A 144 13.32 6.19 9.18
N GLY A 145 12.60 7.18 9.72
CA GLY A 145 13.20 8.32 10.39
C GLY A 145 12.30 8.95 11.44
N ASN A 146 12.49 10.27 11.60
CA ASN A 146 11.72 11.11 12.51
C ASN A 146 11.64 12.54 11.93
N THR A 147 11.37 12.66 10.63
CA THR A 147 11.31 13.96 9.95
C THR A 147 9.88 14.48 9.87
N GLY A 148 9.72 15.80 9.68
CA GLY A 148 8.41 16.43 9.66
C GLY A 148 7.77 16.54 11.04
N ARG A 149 6.44 16.34 11.11
CA ARG A 149 5.68 16.42 12.37
C ARG A 149 5.59 15.04 13.01
N SER A 150 6.59 14.70 13.79
CA SER A 150 6.73 13.41 14.43
C SER A 150 7.25 13.59 15.87
N THR A 151 6.81 12.74 16.80
CA THR A 151 7.21 12.74 18.21
C THR A 151 8.32 11.74 18.53
N GLY A 152 8.60 10.82 17.63
CA GLY A 152 9.61 9.76 17.78
C GLY A 152 9.82 8.97 16.49
N PRO A 153 10.86 8.14 16.39
CA PRO A 153 11.13 7.34 15.20
C PRO A 153 9.97 6.38 14.90
N HIS A 154 9.42 6.47 13.69
CA HIS A 154 8.37 5.60 13.19
C HIS A 154 8.23 5.75 11.67
N LEU A 155 7.53 4.80 11.04
CA LEU A 155 7.02 4.92 9.68
C LEU A 155 5.53 5.27 9.74
N HIS A 156 5.13 6.39 9.15
CA HIS A 156 3.73 6.64 8.84
C HIS A 156 3.41 6.09 7.44
N TYR A 157 2.42 5.20 7.37
CA TYR A 157 2.04 4.51 6.13
C TYR A 157 0.55 4.69 5.83
N GLU A 158 0.24 5.12 4.60
CA GLU A 158 -1.14 5.28 4.12
C GLU A 158 -1.41 4.41 2.91
N VAL A 159 -2.62 3.88 2.82
CA VAL A 159 -3.21 3.37 1.58
C VAL A 159 -4.32 4.33 1.14
N ILE A 160 -4.25 4.76 -0.10
CA ILE A 160 -5.23 5.67 -0.70
C ILE A 160 -5.88 4.92 -1.87
N HIS A 161 -7.19 4.78 -1.84
CA HIS A 161 -7.95 4.15 -2.92
C HIS A 161 -8.94 5.16 -3.53
N LYS A 162 -8.80 5.40 -4.84
CA LYS A 162 -9.61 6.39 -5.59
C LYS A 162 -9.61 7.77 -4.92
N GLY A 163 -8.45 8.21 -4.42
CA GLY A 163 -8.27 9.50 -3.77
C GLY A 163 -8.69 9.57 -2.30
N VAL A 164 -9.24 8.50 -1.73
CA VAL A 164 -9.69 8.44 -0.33
C VAL A 164 -8.74 7.58 0.50
N PRO A 165 -8.18 8.07 1.64
CA PRO A 165 -7.44 7.24 2.58
C PRO A 165 -8.32 6.13 3.14
N VAL A 166 -7.80 4.90 3.13
CA VAL A 166 -8.47 3.70 3.64
C VAL A 166 -7.59 3.03 4.69
N ASN A 167 -8.18 2.23 5.57
CA ASN A 167 -7.44 1.57 6.63
C ASN A 167 -6.44 0.55 6.05
N PRO A 168 -5.11 0.79 6.19
CA PRO A 168 -4.08 -0.06 5.60
C PRO A 168 -4.09 -1.50 6.09
N ILE A 169 -4.60 -1.76 7.30
CA ILE A 169 -4.62 -3.10 7.89
C ILE A 169 -5.40 -4.11 7.04
N ASN A 170 -6.43 -3.63 6.32
CA ASN A 170 -7.25 -4.49 5.45
C ASN A 170 -6.46 -5.04 4.23
N TYR A 171 -5.25 -4.52 4.00
CA TYR A 171 -4.41 -4.89 2.86
C TYR A 171 -3.28 -5.85 3.25
N PHE A 172 -2.90 -5.93 4.53
CA PHE A 172 -1.85 -6.85 5.00
C PHE A 172 -2.32 -8.29 5.17
N ASN A 173 -3.63 -8.56 5.05
CA ASN A 173 -4.28 -9.79 5.46
C ASN A 173 -4.16 -10.98 4.51
N ARG A 174 -3.56 -10.81 3.33
CA ARG A 174 -3.48 -11.91 2.35
C ARG A 174 -2.64 -13.10 2.82
N ASN A 175 -1.75 -12.90 3.81
CA ASN A 175 -0.87 -13.93 4.37
C ASN A 175 -0.95 -14.01 5.90
N MET A 176 -2.00 -13.44 6.51
CA MET A 176 -2.17 -13.43 7.96
C MET A 176 -3.20 -14.48 8.37
N THR A 177 -2.92 -15.26 9.43
CA THR A 177 -3.93 -16.18 9.98
C THR A 177 -5.03 -15.39 10.71
N PRO A 178 -6.23 -15.95 10.91
CA PRO A 178 -7.29 -15.32 11.70
C PRO A 178 -6.81 -14.89 13.09
N GLU A 179 -6.00 -15.72 13.76
CA GLU A 179 -5.46 -15.45 15.09
C GLU A 179 -4.46 -14.29 15.10
N GLU A 180 -3.63 -14.19 14.06
CA GLU A 180 -2.71 -13.05 13.88
C GLU A 180 -3.48 -11.76 13.64
N TYR A 181 -4.59 -11.82 12.90
CA TYR A 181 -5.47 -10.68 12.65
C TYR A 181 -6.14 -10.19 13.94
N GLU A 182 -6.70 -11.09 14.73
CA GLU A 182 -7.33 -10.76 16.01
C GLU A 182 -6.33 -10.12 16.97
N ARG A 183 -5.13 -10.69 17.15
CA ARG A 183 -4.06 -10.09 17.96
C ARG A 183 -3.67 -8.70 17.50
N LEU A 184 -3.59 -8.49 16.19
CA LEU A 184 -3.27 -7.19 15.63
C LEU A 184 -4.37 -6.18 15.95
N MET A 185 -5.64 -6.56 15.85
CA MET A 185 -6.78 -5.71 16.17
C MET A 185 -6.87 -5.41 17.68
N GLU A 186 -6.53 -6.36 18.56
CA GLU A 186 -6.45 -6.14 20.00
C GLU A 186 -5.35 -5.15 20.36
N ASN A 187 -4.13 -5.34 19.89
CA ASN A 187 -3.01 -4.42 20.12
C ASN A 187 -3.34 -2.99 19.67
N MET A 188 -4.06 -2.84 18.54
CA MET A 188 -4.50 -1.53 18.06
C MET A 188 -5.56 -0.89 18.94
N ARG A 189 -6.43 -1.68 19.58
CA ARG A 189 -7.44 -1.18 20.55
C ARG A 189 -6.76 -0.71 21.81
N GLU A 190 -5.86 -1.50 22.40
CA GLU A 190 -5.11 -1.15 23.61
C GLU A 190 -4.30 0.14 23.43
N THR A 191 -3.60 0.28 22.30
CA THR A 191 -2.81 1.49 21.99
C THR A 191 -3.68 2.76 21.88
N ASN A 192 -4.97 2.63 21.57
CA ASN A 192 -5.91 3.75 21.52
C ASN A 192 -6.52 4.10 22.90
N PHE A 193 -6.62 3.14 23.84
CA PHE A 193 -7.16 3.38 25.18
C PHE A 193 -6.14 3.99 26.15
N GLU A 194 -4.84 3.75 25.98
CA GLU A 194 -3.79 4.33 26.81
C GLU A 194 -3.52 5.83 26.52
N LYS A 195 -4.19 6.42 25.53
CA LYS A 195 -4.03 7.82 25.11
C LYS A 195 -5.30 8.67 25.24
N LEU A 196 -6.31 8.20 25.99
CA LEU A 196 -7.48 8.95 26.46
C LEU A 196 -7.33 9.33 27.93
#